data_eaadb6c1a964c966ff06941dd61ef905
#
_entry.id   eaadb6c1a964c966ff06941dd61ef905
#
_cell.length_a   1.000
_cell.length_b   1.000
_cell.length_c   1.000
_cell.angle_alpha   90.00
_cell.angle_beta   90.00
_cell.angle_gamma   90.00
#
_symmetry.space_group_name_H-M   'P 1'
#
loop_
_entity.id
_entity.type
_entity.pdbx_description
1 polymer ?
#
loop_
_entity_poly.entity_id
_entity_poly.type
_entity_poly.pdbx_seq_one_letter_code
_entity_poly.pdbx_strand_id
1 'polypeptide(L)'
;MFKKMVSSPHTHSGKLTARIMLWVIAAMLPALLTQIYYFGMGVLVQSALAISFALVLEFIVTKLRNKPNLVYISDFSVVLTALILAMAIPPYSPYWVILIGTLSAVILGKHVYGGLGQNPFNPAMVGYVVLLISFPLQMTSWMPPISLLNEPPTFADSLSLIFTGLTTDGFSLSQLVHSIDGITQATPLDSAKIFYNLHQGDESVFHDFVKLPILLQNGTDFAEGWWQVNLAFMLGGIVLILKKKIHWQIPVSMLVTFVTLATCLLYTSPS
;
A
#
# COMPACT_ATOMS: atom_id res chain seq x y z
N MET A 1 -51.61 -15.41 22.72
CA MET A 1 -50.32 -15.54 23.42
C MET A 1 -49.23 -15.32 22.37
N PHE A 2 -48.80 -14.03 22.13
CA PHE A 2 -47.80 -13.70 21.13
C PHE A 2 -46.41 -14.03 21.70
N LYS A 3 -45.73 -15.02 21.10
CA LYS A 3 -44.31 -15.26 21.38
C LYS A 3 -43.52 -14.00 20.95
N LYS A 4 -42.94 -13.26 21.91
CA LYS A 4 -41.92 -12.27 21.63
C LYS A 4 -40.81 -12.96 20.87
N MET A 5 -40.65 -12.64 19.57
CA MET A 5 -39.45 -13.02 18.84
C MET A 5 -38.30 -12.27 19.50
N VAL A 6 -37.47 -12.98 20.23
CA VAL A 6 -36.22 -12.50 20.75
C VAL A 6 -35.34 -12.31 19.53
N SER A 7 -35.14 -11.05 19.13
CA SER A 7 -34.11 -10.71 18.11
C SER A 7 -32.79 -11.28 18.62
N SER A 8 -32.17 -12.11 17.80
CA SER A 8 -30.85 -12.66 18.09
C SER A 8 -29.93 -11.51 18.51
N PRO A 9 -29.31 -11.56 19.70
CA PRO A 9 -28.37 -10.51 20.07
C PRO A 9 -27.15 -10.62 19.15
N HIS A 10 -27.07 -9.77 18.16
CA HIS A 10 -25.82 -9.49 17.47
C HIS A 10 -24.89 -8.79 18.47
N THR A 11 -24.31 -9.56 19.37
CA THR A 11 -23.19 -9.13 20.17
C THR A 11 -22.00 -9.02 19.22
N HIS A 12 -21.83 -7.88 18.58
CA HIS A 12 -20.57 -7.48 18.02
C HIS A 12 -19.59 -7.35 19.19
N SER A 13 -18.96 -8.47 19.54
CA SER A 13 -17.91 -8.44 20.53
C SER A 13 -16.72 -7.75 19.88
N GLY A 14 -16.38 -6.53 20.30
CA GLY A 14 -15.20 -5.79 19.83
C GLY A 14 -13.91 -6.62 19.91
N LYS A 15 -13.88 -7.60 20.82
CA LYS A 15 -12.80 -8.60 20.92
C LYS A 15 -12.67 -9.51 19.68
N LEU A 16 -13.77 -9.84 19.00
CA LEU A 16 -13.72 -10.65 17.77
C LEU A 16 -13.14 -9.84 16.62
N THR A 17 -13.57 -8.59 16.47
CA THR A 17 -13.07 -7.65 15.46
C THR A 17 -11.58 -7.39 15.65
N ALA A 18 -11.15 -7.03 16.85
CA ALA A 18 -9.74 -6.81 17.18
C ALA A 18 -8.87 -8.05 16.84
N ARG A 19 -9.35 -9.24 17.15
CA ARG A 19 -8.63 -10.49 16.82
C ARG A 19 -8.50 -10.70 15.32
N ILE A 20 -9.53 -10.39 14.53
CA ILE A 20 -9.47 -10.50 13.06
C ILE A 20 -8.48 -9.47 12.52
N MET A 21 -8.53 -8.21 12.97
CA MET A 21 -7.60 -7.15 12.53
C MET A 21 -6.15 -7.50 12.84
N LEU A 22 -5.87 -8.07 14.03
CA LEU A 22 -4.54 -8.56 14.39
C LEU A 22 -4.06 -9.69 13.50
N TRP A 23 -4.93 -10.63 13.11
CA TRP A 23 -4.56 -11.67 12.15
C TRP A 23 -4.20 -11.11 10.78
N VAL A 24 -4.92 -10.08 10.32
CA VAL A 24 -4.61 -9.42 9.05
C VAL A 24 -3.28 -8.67 9.14
N ILE A 25 -3.05 -7.91 10.23
CA ILE A 25 -1.76 -7.25 10.46
C ILE A 25 -0.61 -8.27 10.48
N ALA A 26 -0.78 -9.38 11.21
CA ALA A 26 0.24 -10.43 11.26
C ALA A 26 0.51 -11.07 9.88
N ALA A 27 -0.53 -11.23 9.06
CA ALA A 27 -0.40 -11.74 7.70
C ALA A 27 0.31 -10.75 6.73
N MET A 28 0.28 -9.45 7.04
CA MET A 28 0.99 -8.42 6.27
C MET A 28 2.46 -8.25 6.67
N LEU A 29 2.86 -8.73 7.85
CA LEU A 29 4.25 -8.58 8.34
C LEU A 29 5.30 -9.15 7.38
N PRO A 30 5.15 -10.35 6.79
CA PRO A 30 6.12 -10.85 5.82
C PRO A 30 6.31 -9.90 4.63
N ALA A 31 5.22 -9.34 4.10
CA ALA A 31 5.27 -8.38 2.99
C ALA A 31 5.92 -7.06 3.41
N LEU A 32 5.64 -6.57 4.62
CA LEU A 32 6.29 -5.39 5.18
C LEU A 32 7.82 -5.60 5.31
N LEU A 33 8.25 -6.73 5.84
CA LEU A 33 9.66 -7.07 5.97
C LEU A 33 10.35 -7.19 4.60
N THR A 34 9.70 -7.83 3.65
CA THR A 34 10.20 -7.93 2.27
C THR A 34 10.30 -6.55 1.63
N GLN A 35 9.31 -5.68 1.84
CA GLN A 35 9.33 -4.32 1.32
C GLN A 35 10.44 -3.47 1.95
N ILE A 36 10.70 -3.61 3.25
CA ILE A 36 11.83 -2.95 3.93
C ILE A 36 13.16 -3.44 3.36
N TYR A 37 13.28 -4.74 3.11
CA TYR A 37 14.51 -5.33 2.57
C TYR A 37 14.85 -4.82 1.17
N TYR A 38 13.86 -4.73 0.27
CA TYR A 38 14.10 -4.31 -1.12
C TYR A 38 14.03 -2.80 -1.34
N PHE A 39 13.18 -2.07 -0.60
CA PHE A 39 12.94 -0.64 -0.81
C PHE A 39 13.45 0.25 0.34
N GLY A 40 14.06 -0.34 1.35
CA GLY A 40 14.77 0.38 2.40
C GLY A 40 13.96 0.78 3.61
N MET A 41 14.66 1.44 4.53
CA MET A 41 14.12 1.84 5.84
C MET A 41 13.04 2.91 5.75
N GLY A 42 12.89 3.59 4.63
CA GLY A 42 11.81 4.55 4.38
C GLY A 42 10.42 3.95 4.62
N VAL A 43 10.21 2.67 4.24
CA VAL A 43 8.96 1.93 4.47
C VAL A 43 8.63 1.84 5.96
N LEU A 44 9.65 1.57 6.80
CA LEU A 44 9.48 1.48 8.25
C LEU A 44 9.11 2.85 8.84
N VAL A 45 9.80 3.91 8.43
CA VAL A 45 9.53 5.28 8.87
C VAL A 45 8.12 5.71 8.47
N GLN A 46 7.72 5.49 7.21
CA GLN A 46 6.37 5.78 6.73
C GLN A 46 5.30 5.01 7.50
N SER A 47 5.54 3.72 7.76
CA SER A 47 4.61 2.90 8.54
C SER A 47 4.45 3.41 9.97
N ALA A 48 5.54 3.80 10.63
CA ALA A 48 5.52 4.37 11.97
C ALA A 48 4.81 5.73 12.01
N LEU A 49 5.06 6.61 11.03
CA LEU A 49 4.39 7.90 10.89
C LEU A 49 2.88 7.71 10.63
N ALA A 50 2.51 6.84 9.71
CA ALA A 50 1.11 6.55 9.40
C ALA A 50 0.34 6.07 10.62
N ILE A 51 0.90 5.11 11.37
CA ILE A 51 0.28 4.56 12.58
C ILE A 51 0.14 5.66 13.64
N SER A 52 1.19 6.46 13.85
CA SER A 52 1.18 7.55 14.82
C SER A 52 0.12 8.60 14.50
N PHE A 53 0.07 9.07 13.26
CA PHE A 53 -0.94 10.04 12.80
C PHE A 53 -2.35 9.48 12.87
N ALA A 54 -2.54 8.23 12.46
CA ALA A 54 -3.84 7.58 12.47
C ALA A 54 -4.38 7.39 13.91
N LEU A 55 -3.54 7.01 14.86
CA LEU A 55 -3.91 6.88 16.28
C LEU A 55 -4.27 8.24 16.90
N VAL A 56 -3.51 9.28 16.60
CA VAL A 56 -3.80 10.64 17.07
C VAL A 56 -5.13 11.14 16.50
N LEU A 57 -5.35 10.96 15.20
CA LEU A 57 -6.60 11.32 14.54
C LEU A 57 -7.79 10.56 15.10
N GLU A 58 -7.68 9.25 15.29
CA GLU A 58 -8.72 8.40 15.90
C GLU A 58 -9.07 8.90 17.29
N PHE A 59 -8.07 9.19 18.11
CA PHE A 59 -8.26 9.73 19.45
C PHE A 59 -9.00 11.08 19.43
N ILE A 60 -8.58 12.00 18.56
CA ILE A 60 -9.22 13.33 18.43
C ILE A 60 -10.69 13.18 18.01
N VAL A 61 -10.96 12.40 16.95
CA VAL A 61 -12.31 12.26 16.40
C VAL A 61 -13.24 11.54 17.38
N THR A 62 -12.78 10.48 18.04
CA THR A 62 -13.59 9.77 19.04
C THR A 62 -13.90 10.64 20.25
N LYS A 63 -12.96 11.48 20.70
CA LYS A 63 -13.16 12.46 21.76
C LYS A 63 -14.18 13.53 21.35
N LEU A 64 -14.08 14.09 20.15
CA LEU A 64 -15.04 15.08 19.62
C LEU A 64 -16.47 14.51 19.49
N ARG A 65 -16.57 13.20 19.21
CA ARG A 65 -17.87 12.49 19.09
C ARG A 65 -18.40 11.95 20.41
N ASN A 66 -17.76 12.24 21.54
CA ASN A 66 -18.12 11.73 22.87
C ASN A 66 -18.25 10.20 22.93
N LYS A 67 -17.42 9.47 22.18
CA LYS A 67 -17.41 8.02 22.16
C LYS A 67 -16.29 7.44 23.05
N PRO A 68 -16.42 6.21 23.58
CA PRO A 68 -15.40 5.61 24.43
C PRO A 68 -14.13 5.33 23.62
N ASN A 69 -13.11 6.17 23.77
CA ASN A 69 -11.86 6.14 22.99
C ASN A 69 -11.15 4.79 23.03
N LEU A 70 -11.10 4.14 24.21
CA LEU A 70 -10.43 2.85 24.38
C LEU A 70 -11.03 1.74 23.50
N VAL A 71 -12.35 1.75 23.25
CA VAL A 71 -13.00 0.72 22.44
C VAL A 71 -12.63 0.87 20.97
N TYR A 72 -12.55 2.12 20.47
CA TYR A 72 -12.23 2.41 19.07
C TYR A 72 -10.75 2.23 18.73
N ILE A 73 -9.86 2.54 19.67
CA ILE A 73 -8.42 2.35 19.50
C ILE A 73 -8.05 0.86 19.63
N SER A 74 -8.72 0.12 20.51
CA SER A 74 -8.43 -1.29 20.76
C SER A 74 -8.94 -2.25 19.68
N ASP A 75 -9.69 -1.79 18.70
CA ASP A 75 -10.15 -2.61 17.58
C ASP A 75 -9.07 -2.85 16.51
N PHE A 76 -7.92 -2.14 16.58
CA PHE A 76 -6.80 -2.18 15.64
C PHE A 76 -7.14 -1.85 14.18
N SER A 77 -8.36 -1.44 13.90
CA SER A 77 -8.78 -1.14 12.53
C SER A 77 -8.05 0.06 11.95
N VAL A 78 -7.79 1.07 12.78
CA VAL A 78 -7.07 2.28 12.36
C VAL A 78 -5.58 1.98 12.11
N VAL A 79 -4.99 1.09 12.91
CA VAL A 79 -3.61 0.63 12.73
C VAL A 79 -3.48 -0.14 11.41
N LEU A 80 -4.42 -1.05 11.14
CA LEU A 80 -4.47 -1.77 9.87
C LEU A 80 -4.63 -0.81 8.68
N THR A 81 -5.54 0.15 8.77
CA THR A 81 -5.76 1.17 7.73
C THR A 81 -4.47 1.96 7.44
N ALA A 82 -3.79 2.40 8.50
CA ALA A 82 -2.53 3.13 8.39
C ALA A 82 -1.42 2.29 7.74
N LEU A 83 -1.32 1.02 8.13
CA LEU A 83 -0.31 0.10 7.61
C LEU A 83 -0.53 -0.18 6.12
N ILE A 84 -1.78 -0.46 5.70
CA ILE A 84 -2.12 -0.67 4.28
C ILE A 84 -1.76 0.58 3.47
N LEU A 85 -2.11 1.76 3.95
CA LEU A 85 -1.82 3.02 3.26
C LEU A 85 -0.31 3.26 3.15
N ALA A 86 0.44 3.07 4.25
CA ALA A 86 1.88 3.27 4.27
C ALA A 86 2.63 2.36 3.30
N MET A 87 2.17 1.11 3.15
CA MET A 87 2.77 0.16 2.21
C MET A 87 2.37 0.43 0.75
N ALA A 88 1.31 1.20 0.52
CA ALA A 88 0.82 1.52 -0.82
C ALA A 88 1.44 2.81 -1.40
N ILE A 89 2.08 3.64 -0.59
CA ILE A 89 2.73 4.89 -1.03
C ILE A 89 4.24 4.70 -1.21
N PRO A 90 4.90 5.55 -2.01
CA PRO A 90 6.36 5.50 -2.15
C PRO A 90 7.08 5.69 -0.81
N PRO A 91 8.13 4.88 -0.52
CA PRO A 91 8.78 4.84 0.80
C PRO A 91 9.40 6.15 1.27
N TYR A 92 9.84 6.98 0.34
CA TYR A 92 10.52 8.26 0.64
C TYR A 92 9.65 9.48 0.33
N SER A 93 8.32 9.30 0.28
CA SER A 93 7.39 10.42 0.17
C SER A 93 7.51 11.35 1.36
N PRO A 94 7.37 12.68 1.18
CA PRO A 94 7.39 13.64 2.27
C PRO A 94 6.35 13.31 3.36
N TYR A 95 6.67 13.60 4.64
CA TYR A 95 5.81 13.29 5.80
C TYR A 95 4.39 13.87 5.71
N TRP A 96 4.21 14.99 5.02
CA TRP A 96 2.89 15.61 4.84
C TRP A 96 1.98 14.81 3.90
N VAL A 97 2.53 14.02 2.97
CA VAL A 97 1.75 13.13 2.08
C VAL A 97 1.04 12.08 2.92
N ILE A 98 1.77 11.35 3.77
CA ILE A 98 1.17 10.33 4.62
C ILE A 98 0.21 10.95 5.65
N LEU A 99 0.46 12.18 6.13
CA LEU A 99 -0.45 12.90 7.01
C LEU A 99 -1.79 13.18 6.33
N ILE A 100 -1.80 13.71 5.11
CA ILE A 100 -3.01 13.99 4.34
C ILE A 100 -3.73 12.68 3.98
N GLY A 101 -2.99 11.64 3.61
CA GLY A 101 -3.55 10.33 3.30
C GLY A 101 -4.23 9.69 4.51
N THR A 102 -3.59 9.69 5.68
CA THR A 102 -4.17 9.16 6.91
C THR A 102 -5.37 9.98 7.39
N LEU A 103 -5.29 11.31 7.27
CA LEU A 103 -6.41 12.22 7.58
C LEU A 103 -7.63 11.88 6.71
N SER A 104 -7.43 11.73 5.41
CA SER A 104 -8.49 11.36 4.47
C SER A 104 -9.04 9.95 4.75
N ALA A 105 -8.17 8.99 5.01
CA ALA A 105 -8.55 7.62 5.34
C ALA A 105 -9.38 7.55 6.62
N VAL A 106 -8.95 8.20 7.70
CA VAL A 106 -9.62 8.14 9.00
C VAL A 106 -10.90 8.98 9.00
N ILE A 107 -10.87 10.21 8.50
CA ILE A 107 -12.03 11.09 8.54
C ILE A 107 -13.02 10.70 7.44
N LEU A 108 -12.64 10.81 6.16
CA LEU A 108 -13.54 10.57 5.05
C LEU A 108 -13.87 9.09 4.88
N GLY A 109 -12.85 8.21 4.96
CA GLY A 109 -13.03 6.78 4.73
C GLY A 109 -13.74 6.03 5.86
N LYS A 110 -13.57 6.46 7.13
CA LYS A 110 -14.09 5.74 8.29
C LYS A 110 -15.17 6.53 9.05
N HIS A 111 -14.85 7.73 9.54
CA HIS A 111 -15.70 8.41 10.51
C HIS A 111 -16.92 9.11 9.92
N VAL A 112 -16.85 9.65 8.69
CA VAL A 112 -17.99 10.31 8.04
C VAL A 112 -19.17 9.36 7.91
N TYR A 113 -18.93 8.09 7.64
CA TYR A 113 -19.97 7.06 7.50
C TYR A 113 -20.41 6.41 8.82
N GLY A 114 -19.85 6.79 9.95
CA GLY A 114 -20.28 6.25 11.26
C GLY A 114 -19.26 5.32 11.93
N GLY A 115 -18.21 4.93 11.27
CA GLY A 115 -17.14 4.08 11.79
C GLY A 115 -17.05 2.70 11.13
N LEU A 116 -16.31 1.80 11.76
CA LEU A 116 -16.04 0.46 11.23
C LEU A 116 -17.34 -0.31 10.94
N GLY A 117 -17.43 -0.88 9.74
CA GLY A 117 -18.56 -1.69 9.30
C GLY A 117 -19.73 -0.92 8.69
N GLN A 118 -19.71 0.42 8.74
CA GLN A 118 -20.71 1.28 8.09
C GLN A 118 -20.15 2.03 6.86
N ASN A 119 -18.86 1.98 6.67
CA ASN A 119 -18.18 2.59 5.54
C ASN A 119 -18.33 1.73 4.27
N PRO A 120 -18.78 2.32 3.13
CA PRO A 120 -18.96 1.58 1.88
C PRO A 120 -17.62 1.24 1.20
N PHE A 121 -16.57 1.99 1.49
CA PHE A 121 -15.23 1.83 0.91
C PHE A 121 -14.19 1.48 1.97
N ASN A 122 -13.12 0.80 1.55
CA ASN A 122 -11.97 0.59 2.41
C ASN A 122 -11.31 1.95 2.74
N PRO A 123 -11.18 2.33 4.03
CA PRO A 123 -10.62 3.62 4.42
C PRO A 123 -9.21 3.88 3.87
N ALA A 124 -8.34 2.87 3.85
CA ALA A 124 -7.00 3.01 3.28
C ALA A 124 -7.05 3.35 1.78
N MET A 125 -7.96 2.73 1.03
CA MET A 125 -8.14 3.02 -0.39
C MET A 125 -8.70 4.42 -0.63
N VAL A 126 -9.58 4.92 0.23
CA VAL A 126 -10.05 6.32 0.16
C VAL A 126 -8.87 7.28 0.33
N GLY A 127 -8.02 7.06 1.34
CA GLY A 127 -6.79 7.85 1.53
C GLY A 127 -5.86 7.77 0.32
N TYR A 128 -5.63 6.59 -0.21
CA TYR A 128 -4.79 6.37 -1.38
C TYR A 128 -5.30 7.10 -2.62
N VAL A 129 -6.61 7.01 -2.93
CA VAL A 129 -7.22 7.69 -4.09
C VAL A 129 -7.14 9.20 -3.94
N VAL A 130 -7.39 9.75 -2.75
CA VAL A 130 -7.23 11.19 -2.49
C VAL A 130 -5.79 11.63 -2.75
N LEU A 131 -4.80 10.87 -2.29
CA LEU A 131 -3.39 11.17 -2.57
C LEU A 131 -3.04 11.08 -4.05
N LEU A 132 -3.53 10.05 -4.74
CA LEU A 132 -3.26 9.84 -6.16
C LEU A 132 -3.79 10.98 -7.03
N ILE A 133 -4.98 11.50 -6.70
CA ILE A 133 -5.60 12.62 -7.43
C ILE A 133 -4.93 13.95 -7.06
N SER A 134 -4.63 14.17 -5.78
CA SER A 134 -4.14 15.47 -5.30
C SER A 134 -2.63 15.63 -5.49
N PHE A 135 -1.86 14.56 -5.40
CA PHE A 135 -0.39 14.57 -5.41
C PHE A 135 0.20 13.48 -6.31
N PRO A 136 -0.14 13.47 -7.62
CA PRO A 136 0.29 12.40 -8.52
C PRO A 136 1.81 12.29 -8.61
N LEU A 137 2.53 13.40 -8.60
CA LEU A 137 4.00 13.40 -8.68
C LEU A 137 4.63 12.63 -7.52
N GLN A 138 4.19 12.89 -6.28
CA GLN A 138 4.71 12.21 -5.10
C GLN A 138 4.30 10.73 -5.05
N MET A 139 3.12 10.40 -5.60
CA MET A 139 2.61 9.03 -5.61
C MET A 139 3.23 8.15 -6.70
N THR A 140 3.81 8.74 -7.72
CA THR A 140 4.49 8.01 -8.81
C THR A 140 6.00 7.96 -8.66
N SER A 141 6.59 8.73 -7.73
CA SER A 141 8.03 8.79 -7.49
C SER A 141 8.51 7.61 -6.65
N TRP A 142 8.53 6.42 -7.23
CA TRP A 142 9.04 5.23 -6.57
C TRP A 142 10.56 5.12 -6.69
N MET A 143 11.21 4.76 -5.59
CA MET A 143 12.63 4.44 -5.59
C MET A 143 12.83 3.02 -6.15
N PRO A 144 13.85 2.79 -6.99
CA PRO A 144 14.20 1.44 -7.39
C PRO A 144 14.66 0.59 -6.18
N PRO A 145 14.69 -0.73 -6.31
CA PRO A 145 15.23 -1.59 -5.25
C PRO A 145 16.65 -1.19 -4.83
N ILE A 146 16.95 -1.33 -3.55
CA ILE A 146 18.23 -0.96 -2.95
C ILE A 146 19.42 -1.63 -3.66
N SER A 147 19.23 -2.85 -4.16
CA SER A 147 20.23 -3.62 -4.91
C SER A 147 20.72 -2.91 -6.19
N LEU A 148 19.93 -1.98 -6.72
CA LEU A 148 20.28 -1.18 -7.91
C LEU A 148 20.99 0.13 -7.57
N LEU A 149 20.97 0.54 -6.29
CA LEU A 149 21.55 1.81 -5.86
C LEU A 149 23.06 1.65 -5.59
N ASN A 150 23.86 2.58 -6.08
CA ASN A 150 25.29 2.62 -5.76
C ASN A 150 25.52 2.91 -4.27
N GLU A 151 24.70 3.81 -3.70
CA GLU A 151 24.72 4.19 -2.29
C GLU A 151 23.30 4.12 -1.73
N PRO A 152 22.94 3.00 -1.06
CA PRO A 152 21.63 2.86 -0.46
C PRO A 152 21.47 3.82 0.74
N PRO A 153 20.33 4.52 0.85
CA PRO A 153 20.12 5.45 1.95
C PRO A 153 20.08 4.72 3.28
N THR A 154 20.82 5.26 4.24
CA THR A 154 20.84 4.80 5.63
C THR A 154 19.51 5.11 6.33
N PHE A 155 19.34 4.63 7.56
CA PHE A 155 18.17 4.99 8.37
C PHE A 155 18.09 6.52 8.64
N ALA A 156 19.25 7.16 8.90
CA ALA A 156 19.32 8.60 9.09
C ALA A 156 18.94 9.36 7.81
N ASP A 157 19.41 8.90 6.65
CA ASP A 157 19.04 9.48 5.35
C ASP A 157 17.56 9.29 5.05
N SER A 158 16.98 8.15 5.43
CA SER A 158 15.54 7.89 5.29
C SER A 158 14.70 8.89 6.10
N LEU A 159 15.10 9.18 7.32
CA LEU A 159 14.47 10.21 8.15
C LEU A 159 14.63 11.60 7.52
N SER A 160 15.85 11.96 7.16
CA SER A 160 16.14 13.27 6.56
C SER A 160 15.36 13.47 5.26
N LEU A 161 15.34 12.50 4.34
CA LEU A 161 14.59 12.55 3.08
C LEU A 161 13.09 12.77 3.31
N ILE A 162 12.49 12.07 4.28
CA ILE A 162 11.05 12.17 4.55
C ILE A 162 10.69 13.52 5.16
N PHE A 163 11.54 14.12 6.01
CA PHE A 163 11.25 15.37 6.70
C PHE A 163 11.78 16.62 5.99
N THR A 164 12.93 16.54 5.33
CA THR A 164 13.60 17.70 4.70
C THR A 164 13.66 17.62 3.19
N GLY A 165 13.46 16.42 2.60
CA GLY A 165 13.62 16.17 1.17
C GLY A 165 15.06 15.94 0.70
N LEU A 166 16.03 15.97 1.62
CA LEU A 166 17.46 15.79 1.34
C LEU A 166 18.05 14.71 2.25
N THR A 167 19.09 14.01 1.77
CA THR A 167 19.89 13.09 2.59
C THR A 167 20.73 13.88 3.62
N THR A 168 21.39 13.19 4.53
CA THR A 168 22.36 13.80 5.46
C THR A 168 23.52 14.47 4.70
N ASP A 169 23.86 13.97 3.53
CA ASP A 169 24.91 14.51 2.65
C ASP A 169 24.40 15.60 1.69
N GLY A 170 23.12 15.97 1.78
CA GLY A 170 22.52 17.05 1.00
C GLY A 170 22.02 16.65 -0.41
N PHE A 171 21.98 15.37 -0.74
CA PHE A 171 21.43 14.89 -2.02
C PHE A 171 19.91 14.77 -1.98
N SER A 172 19.23 15.19 -3.03
CA SER A 172 17.81 14.96 -3.21
C SER A 172 17.50 13.53 -3.68
N LEU A 173 16.27 13.07 -3.50
CA LEU A 173 15.83 11.75 -3.98
C LEU A 173 16.07 11.59 -5.49
N SER A 174 15.81 12.64 -6.28
CA SER A 174 16.04 12.62 -7.72
C SER A 174 17.52 12.45 -8.07
N GLN A 175 18.43 13.07 -7.32
CA GLN A 175 19.87 12.94 -7.55
C GLN A 175 20.37 11.53 -7.24
N LEU A 176 19.85 10.90 -6.16
CA LEU A 176 20.17 9.51 -5.83
C LEU A 176 19.74 8.54 -6.95
N VAL A 177 18.60 8.77 -7.56
CA VAL A 177 18.09 7.93 -8.64
C VAL A 177 18.78 8.22 -9.97
N HIS A 178 19.08 9.51 -10.30
CA HIS A 178 19.77 9.89 -11.52
C HIS A 178 21.25 9.47 -11.55
N SER A 179 21.83 9.05 -10.43
CA SER A 179 23.17 8.47 -10.41
C SER A 179 23.24 7.12 -11.13
N ILE A 180 22.09 6.58 -11.55
CA ILE A 180 21.97 5.29 -12.23
C ILE A 180 21.41 5.52 -13.62
N ASP A 181 22.22 5.26 -14.65
CA ASP A 181 21.80 5.40 -16.04
C ASP A 181 20.64 4.44 -16.37
N GLY A 182 19.59 4.99 -17.01
CA GLY A 182 18.49 4.23 -17.57
C GLY A 182 17.37 3.84 -16.60
N ILE A 183 17.40 4.28 -15.33
CA ILE A 183 16.31 4.01 -14.37
C ILE A 183 15.37 5.23 -14.28
N THR A 184 14.09 4.97 -14.54
CA THR A 184 12.99 5.92 -14.27
C THR A 184 12.41 5.65 -12.88
N GLN A 185 11.84 6.67 -12.23
CA GLN A 185 11.13 6.51 -10.95
C GLN A 185 9.76 5.81 -11.10
N ALA A 186 9.46 5.29 -12.29
CA ALA A 186 8.22 4.58 -12.58
C ALA A 186 8.23 3.15 -12.02
N THR A 187 7.06 2.66 -11.66
CA THR A 187 6.89 1.24 -11.35
C THR A 187 7.13 0.39 -12.60
N PRO A 188 7.46 -0.91 -12.47
CA PRO A 188 7.62 -1.78 -13.64
C PRO A 188 6.40 -1.79 -14.56
N LEU A 189 5.20 -1.67 -13.98
CA LEU A 189 3.95 -1.61 -14.76
C LEU A 189 3.80 -0.30 -15.54
N ASP A 190 4.19 0.84 -14.94
CA ASP A 190 4.17 2.14 -15.63
C ASP A 190 5.21 2.17 -16.75
N SER A 191 6.39 1.61 -16.51
CA SER A 191 7.44 1.46 -17.54
C SER A 191 6.94 0.59 -18.69
N ALA A 192 6.25 -0.51 -18.40
CA ALA A 192 5.61 -1.36 -19.39
C ALA A 192 4.59 -0.60 -20.24
N LYS A 193 3.72 0.17 -19.59
CA LYS A 193 2.70 0.98 -20.25
C LYS A 193 3.30 2.07 -21.13
N ILE A 194 4.32 2.78 -20.65
CA ILE A 194 5.00 3.82 -21.43
C ILE A 194 5.67 3.19 -22.65
N PHE A 195 6.37 2.07 -22.46
CA PHE A 195 7.05 1.39 -23.55
C PHE A 195 6.06 0.89 -24.61
N TYR A 196 4.95 0.27 -24.22
CA TYR A 196 3.89 -0.18 -25.10
C TYR A 196 3.30 0.98 -25.92
N ASN A 197 3.00 2.10 -25.28
CA ASN A 197 2.44 3.28 -25.94
C ASN A 197 3.43 3.92 -26.93
N LEU A 198 4.73 3.93 -26.61
CA LEU A 198 5.76 4.48 -27.50
C LEU A 198 5.98 3.65 -28.77
N HIS A 199 5.78 2.34 -28.68
CA HIS A 199 5.99 1.43 -29.80
C HIS A 199 4.69 1.01 -30.50
N GLN A 200 3.56 1.68 -30.21
CA GLN A 200 2.25 1.47 -30.85
C GLN A 200 1.79 0.01 -30.87
N GLY A 201 2.20 -0.79 -29.88
CA GLY A 201 1.77 -2.19 -29.74
C GLY A 201 2.47 -3.18 -30.68
N ASP A 202 3.59 -2.84 -31.25
CA ASP A 202 4.37 -3.78 -32.09
C ASP A 202 4.90 -4.94 -31.22
N GLU A 203 4.37 -6.14 -31.45
CA GLU A 203 4.72 -7.36 -30.70
C GLU A 203 6.21 -7.74 -30.83
N SER A 204 6.86 -7.36 -31.93
CA SER A 204 8.28 -7.64 -32.16
C SER A 204 9.17 -6.94 -31.13
N VAL A 205 8.72 -5.82 -30.60
CA VAL A 205 9.42 -4.99 -29.62
C VAL A 205 9.23 -5.48 -28.18
N PHE A 206 8.26 -6.36 -27.92
CA PHE A 206 8.03 -6.93 -26.59
C PHE A 206 9.27 -7.67 -26.05
N HIS A 207 10.05 -8.29 -26.93
CA HIS A 207 11.30 -8.95 -26.54
C HIS A 207 12.36 -7.96 -26.05
N ASP A 208 12.38 -6.75 -26.57
CA ASP A 208 13.29 -5.68 -26.13
C ASP A 208 12.79 -5.01 -24.84
N PHE A 209 11.48 -4.96 -24.63
CA PHE A 209 10.88 -4.52 -23.38
C PHE A 209 11.33 -5.37 -22.19
N VAL A 210 11.36 -6.69 -22.34
CA VAL A 210 11.79 -7.63 -21.28
C VAL A 210 13.26 -7.42 -20.90
N LYS A 211 14.07 -6.83 -21.81
CA LYS A 211 15.50 -6.53 -21.58
C LYS A 211 15.76 -5.18 -20.92
N LEU A 212 14.71 -4.37 -20.61
CA LEU A 212 14.93 -3.09 -19.93
C LEU A 212 15.57 -3.29 -18.55
N PRO A 213 16.55 -2.46 -18.17
CA PRO A 213 17.27 -2.61 -16.89
C PRO A 213 16.37 -2.64 -15.65
N ILE A 214 15.24 -1.94 -15.69
CA ILE A 214 14.27 -1.91 -14.60
C ILE A 214 13.50 -3.23 -14.43
N LEU A 215 13.43 -4.06 -15.50
CA LEU A 215 12.71 -5.33 -15.50
C LEU A 215 13.65 -6.52 -15.31
N LEU A 216 14.87 -6.42 -15.82
CA LEU A 216 15.89 -7.45 -15.73
C LEU A 216 17.15 -6.86 -15.11
N GLN A 217 17.35 -7.10 -13.83
CA GLN A 217 18.62 -6.82 -13.18
C GLN A 217 19.60 -7.94 -13.54
N ASN A 218 20.77 -7.56 -14.08
CA ASN A 218 21.82 -8.51 -14.46
C ASN A 218 21.36 -9.68 -15.38
N GLY A 219 20.26 -9.50 -16.11
CA GLY A 219 19.74 -10.47 -17.08
C GLY A 219 18.99 -11.67 -16.51
N THR A 220 18.71 -11.73 -15.21
CA THR A 220 18.12 -12.91 -14.57
C THR A 220 16.80 -12.69 -13.83
N ASP A 221 16.57 -11.51 -13.22
CA ASP A 221 15.40 -11.29 -12.37
C ASP A 221 14.46 -10.21 -12.91
N PHE A 222 13.25 -10.64 -13.29
CA PHE A 222 12.19 -9.76 -13.74
C PHE A 222 11.58 -8.97 -12.57
N ALA A 223 11.65 -7.62 -12.62
CA ALA A 223 11.06 -6.72 -11.63
C ALA A 223 11.44 -7.08 -10.18
N GLU A 224 12.74 -7.22 -9.92
CA GLU A 224 13.25 -7.52 -8.58
C GLU A 224 12.67 -6.58 -7.52
N GLY A 225 12.41 -7.13 -6.34
CA GLY A 225 11.72 -6.43 -5.24
C GLY A 225 10.20 -6.44 -5.36
N TRP A 226 9.64 -6.22 -6.55
CA TRP A 226 8.20 -6.11 -6.75
C TRP A 226 7.48 -7.46 -6.68
N TRP A 227 7.99 -8.48 -7.38
CA TRP A 227 7.35 -9.79 -7.37
C TRP A 227 7.51 -10.50 -6.01
N GLN A 228 8.63 -10.28 -5.31
CA GLN A 228 8.86 -10.85 -3.98
C GLN A 228 7.88 -10.27 -2.95
N VAL A 229 7.64 -8.95 -2.99
CA VAL A 229 6.63 -8.29 -2.14
C VAL A 229 5.24 -8.84 -2.44
N ASN A 230 4.88 -9.00 -3.73
CA ASN A 230 3.59 -9.57 -4.13
C ASN A 230 3.44 -11.02 -3.68
N LEU A 231 4.51 -11.82 -3.78
CA LEU A 231 4.53 -13.20 -3.28
C LEU A 231 4.34 -13.24 -1.75
N ALA A 232 4.98 -12.34 -1.02
CA ALA A 232 4.84 -12.26 0.43
C ALA A 232 3.40 -11.89 0.84
N PHE A 233 2.73 -10.96 0.13
CA PHE A 233 1.30 -10.67 0.31
C PHE A 233 0.43 -11.89 0.00
N MET A 234 0.71 -12.61 -1.08
CA MET A 234 -0.01 -13.82 -1.46
C MET A 234 0.10 -14.90 -0.36
N LEU A 235 1.30 -15.12 0.17
CA LEU A 235 1.52 -16.05 1.29
C LEU A 235 0.72 -15.64 2.53
N GLY A 236 0.71 -14.34 2.88
CA GLY A 236 -0.13 -13.80 3.95
C GLY A 236 -1.62 -14.07 3.73
N GLY A 237 -2.11 -13.86 2.50
CA GLY A 237 -3.48 -14.17 2.11
C GLY A 237 -3.83 -15.65 2.23
N ILE A 238 -2.93 -16.54 1.81
CA ILE A 238 -3.10 -18.00 1.96
C ILE A 238 -3.22 -18.38 3.43
N VAL A 239 -2.37 -17.83 4.31
CA VAL A 239 -2.45 -18.06 5.77
C VAL A 239 -3.80 -17.65 6.33
N LEU A 240 -4.36 -16.51 5.90
CA LEU A 240 -5.70 -16.07 6.34
C LEU A 240 -6.81 -17.02 5.87
N ILE A 241 -6.73 -17.57 4.67
CA ILE A 241 -7.68 -18.57 4.15
C ILE A 241 -7.55 -19.86 4.95
N LEU A 242 -6.35 -20.39 5.17
CA LEU A 242 -6.11 -21.62 5.95
C LEU A 242 -6.60 -21.48 7.38
N LYS A 243 -6.46 -20.31 7.99
CA LYS A 243 -6.99 -19.99 9.33
C LYS A 243 -8.49 -19.66 9.32
N LYS A 244 -9.17 -19.80 8.16
CA LYS A 244 -10.61 -19.54 7.99
C LYS A 244 -11.04 -18.13 8.46
N LYS A 245 -10.17 -17.14 8.29
CA LYS A 245 -10.49 -15.74 8.59
C LYS A 245 -11.13 -15.04 7.41
N ILE A 246 -10.83 -15.49 6.19
CA ILE A 246 -11.38 -14.99 4.93
C ILE A 246 -11.89 -16.20 4.14
N HIS A 247 -13.03 -16.05 3.49
CA HIS A 247 -13.56 -17.03 2.55
C HIS A 247 -12.74 -16.98 1.25
N TRP A 248 -12.30 -18.13 0.77
CA TRP A 248 -11.45 -18.24 -0.43
C TRP A 248 -12.06 -17.66 -1.71
N GLN A 249 -13.42 -17.65 -1.78
CA GLN A 249 -14.13 -17.12 -2.95
C GLN A 249 -13.81 -15.63 -3.20
N ILE A 250 -13.63 -14.83 -2.14
CA ILE A 250 -13.40 -13.37 -2.24
C ILE A 250 -12.07 -13.06 -2.95
N PRO A 251 -10.90 -13.53 -2.46
CA PRO A 251 -9.64 -13.25 -3.15
C PRO A 251 -9.54 -13.91 -4.52
N VAL A 252 -10.08 -15.12 -4.68
CA VAL A 252 -10.05 -15.82 -5.98
C VAL A 252 -10.89 -15.09 -7.02
N SER A 253 -12.13 -14.68 -6.70
CA SER A 253 -12.97 -13.94 -7.64
C SER A 253 -12.33 -12.59 -8.03
N MET A 254 -11.71 -11.89 -7.09
CA MET A 254 -10.99 -10.65 -7.36
C MET A 254 -9.82 -10.87 -8.32
N LEU A 255 -8.97 -11.87 -8.07
CA LEU A 255 -7.84 -12.19 -8.93
C LEU A 255 -8.26 -12.62 -10.33
N VAL A 256 -9.27 -13.49 -10.43
CA VAL A 256 -9.82 -13.94 -11.73
C VAL A 256 -10.37 -12.74 -12.50
N THR A 257 -11.16 -11.88 -11.87
CA THR A 257 -11.70 -10.67 -12.52
C THR A 257 -10.57 -9.74 -12.97
N PHE A 258 -9.56 -9.52 -12.13
CA PHE A 258 -8.42 -8.68 -12.46
C PHE A 258 -7.66 -9.21 -13.68
N VAL A 259 -7.32 -10.51 -13.70
CA VAL A 259 -6.63 -11.16 -14.83
C VAL A 259 -7.48 -11.09 -16.10
N THR A 260 -8.79 -11.37 -15.99
CA THR A 260 -9.68 -11.32 -17.15
C THR A 260 -9.78 -9.90 -17.72
N LEU A 261 -9.94 -8.88 -16.87
CA LEU A 261 -9.98 -7.49 -17.34
C LEU A 261 -8.64 -7.05 -17.92
N ALA A 262 -7.52 -7.41 -17.30
CA ALA A 262 -6.19 -7.07 -17.80
C ALA A 262 -5.94 -7.71 -19.19
N THR A 263 -6.30 -8.97 -19.38
CA THR A 263 -6.20 -9.63 -20.69
C THR A 263 -7.14 -9.03 -21.72
N CYS A 264 -8.41 -8.75 -21.37
CA CYS A 264 -9.33 -8.08 -22.27
C CYS A 264 -8.83 -6.71 -22.70
N LEU A 265 -8.30 -5.89 -21.78
CA LEU A 265 -7.78 -4.56 -22.10
C LEU A 265 -6.52 -4.61 -22.97
N LEU A 266 -5.68 -5.63 -22.81
CA LEU A 266 -4.53 -5.84 -23.69
C LEU A 266 -4.95 -6.21 -25.12
N TYR A 267 -6.05 -7.00 -25.29
CA TYR A 267 -6.55 -7.40 -26.60
C TYR A 267 -7.48 -6.38 -27.28
N THR A 268 -8.08 -5.47 -26.51
CA THR A 268 -9.04 -4.46 -27.03
C THR A 268 -8.44 -3.07 -27.16
N SER A 269 -7.11 -2.94 -27.11
CA SER A 269 -6.45 -1.69 -27.47
C SER A 269 -6.84 -1.34 -28.92
N PRO A 270 -7.50 -0.19 -29.19
CA PRO A 270 -7.89 0.18 -30.55
C PRO A 270 -6.62 0.36 -31.38
N SER A 271 -6.61 -0.38 -32.49
CA SER A 271 -5.67 -0.22 -33.61
C SER A 271 -5.69 1.21 -34.17
#